data_e26861e9b4b01a9dbd78dc7133e29fb4
#
_entry.id   e26861e9b4b01a9dbd78dc7133e29fb4
#
_cell.length_a   1.000
_cell.length_b   1.000
_cell.length_c   1.000
_cell.angle_alpha   90.00
_cell.angle_beta   90.00
_cell.angle_gamma   90.00
#
_symmetry.space_group_name_H-M   'P 1'
#
loop_
_entity.id
_entity.type
_entity.pdbx_description
1 polymer ?
#
loop_
_entity_poly.entity_id
_entity_poly.type
_entity_poly.pdbx_seq_one_letter_code
_entity_poly.pdbx_strand_id
1 'polypeptide(L)'
;MDDHTRDPTVQPPPAGQDPPGWMAVEGRWAHDTLRQATIHGVRLANAGEYHEAHDCFEDEWFNYGNGTMEKSFLQGMTQVAAGAYKYTGFDNSAGLRKLFDSAHGYLEGIPDQFYGVAVAALRDDIEAIRYNPQQVESLQIALDGRYPTAREEDLGYAASLP
;
A
#
# COMPACT_ATOMS: atom_id res chain seq x y z
N MET A 1 -7.36 3.66 -21.45
CA MET A 1 -6.56 4.22 -20.33
C MET A 1 -7.31 5.38 -19.72
N ASP A 2 -7.47 5.35 -18.44
CA ASP A 2 -8.23 6.39 -17.75
C ASP A 2 -7.37 7.63 -17.52
N ASP A 3 -7.75 8.73 -18.16
CA ASP A 3 -6.98 9.98 -18.06
C ASP A 3 -6.98 10.53 -16.62
N HIS A 4 -8.00 10.19 -15.80
CA HIS A 4 -8.08 10.69 -14.45
C HIS A 4 -6.99 10.11 -13.51
N THR A 5 -6.30 9.05 -13.93
CA THR A 5 -5.18 8.49 -13.17
C THR A 5 -3.83 8.99 -13.69
N ARG A 6 -3.81 9.91 -14.68
CA ARG A 6 -2.58 10.48 -15.24
C ARG A 6 -2.04 11.57 -14.33
N ASP A 7 -0.74 11.51 -14.05
CA ASP A 7 -0.03 12.55 -13.30
C ASP A 7 1.42 12.59 -13.78
N PRO A 8 1.77 13.57 -14.63
CA PRO A 8 3.12 13.63 -15.20
C PRO A 8 4.22 13.92 -14.18
N THR A 9 3.87 14.29 -12.95
CA THR A 9 4.88 14.51 -11.89
C THR A 9 5.36 13.20 -11.27
N VAL A 10 4.64 12.08 -11.50
CA VAL A 10 5.00 10.79 -10.94
C VAL A 10 6.20 10.22 -11.70
N GLN A 11 7.25 9.88 -10.96
CA GLN A 11 8.51 9.43 -11.52
C GLN A 11 8.46 7.95 -11.92
N PRO A 12 9.29 7.53 -12.90
CA PRO A 12 9.43 6.11 -13.24
C PRO A 12 10.02 5.33 -12.06
N PRO A 13 10.00 3.97 -12.11
CA PRO A 13 10.67 3.19 -11.10
C PRO A 13 12.18 3.43 -11.15
N PRO A 14 12.92 3.04 -10.08
CA PRO A 14 14.36 3.16 -10.09
C PRO A 14 14.99 2.46 -11.31
N ALA A 15 16.12 2.97 -11.78
CA ALA A 15 16.82 2.43 -12.94
C ALA A 15 17.07 0.93 -12.78
N GLY A 16 16.77 0.17 -13.82
CA GLY A 16 16.96 -1.29 -13.84
C GLY A 16 15.80 -2.09 -13.26
N GLN A 17 14.74 -1.43 -12.74
CA GLN A 17 13.56 -2.11 -12.22
C GLN A 17 12.40 -2.02 -13.23
N ASP A 18 11.63 -3.11 -13.30
CA ASP A 18 10.48 -3.21 -14.21
C ASP A 18 9.34 -3.93 -13.47
N PRO A 19 8.76 -3.29 -12.41
CA PRO A 19 7.70 -3.92 -11.63
C PRO A 19 6.38 -3.97 -12.38
N PRO A 20 5.51 -4.94 -12.09
CA PRO A 20 4.13 -4.90 -12.57
C PRO A 20 3.46 -3.56 -12.24
N GLY A 21 2.76 -3.00 -13.20
CA GLY A 21 2.20 -1.65 -13.15
C GLY A 21 2.98 -0.65 -13.96
N TRP A 22 4.28 -0.90 -14.19
CA TRP A 22 5.11 -0.07 -15.05
C TRP A 22 5.00 -0.56 -16.49
N MET A 23 4.69 0.33 -17.41
CA MET A 23 4.56 0.06 -18.83
C MET A 23 5.81 0.57 -19.54
N ALA A 24 6.83 -0.29 -19.60
CA ALA A 24 8.17 0.09 -20.07
C ALA A 24 8.17 0.63 -21.50
N VAL A 25 7.36 0.04 -22.39
CA VAL A 25 7.29 0.47 -23.80
C VAL A 25 6.73 1.89 -23.90
N GLU A 26 5.69 2.20 -23.12
CA GLU A 26 5.06 3.52 -23.09
C GLU A 26 5.82 4.52 -22.23
N GLY A 27 6.72 4.05 -21.36
CA GLY A 27 7.49 4.91 -20.46
C GLY A 27 6.65 5.57 -19.38
N ARG A 28 5.64 4.87 -18.86
CA ARG A 28 4.74 5.40 -17.84
C ARG A 28 4.10 4.27 -17.01
N TRP A 29 3.59 4.63 -15.85
CA TRP A 29 2.77 3.69 -15.07
C TRP A 29 1.41 3.51 -15.75
N ALA A 30 0.82 2.33 -15.58
CA ALA A 30 -0.55 2.11 -16.04
C ALA A 30 -1.50 3.10 -15.34
N HIS A 31 -1.26 3.35 -14.06
CA HIS A 31 -2.02 4.32 -13.27
C HIS A 31 -1.06 5.12 -12.39
N ASP A 32 -0.74 6.34 -12.83
CA ASP A 32 0.20 7.22 -12.12
C ASP A 32 -0.25 7.51 -10.69
N THR A 33 -1.56 7.79 -10.50
CA THR A 33 -2.07 8.13 -9.18
C THR A 33 -2.03 6.95 -8.22
N LEU A 34 -2.11 5.71 -8.73
CA LEU A 34 -1.94 4.52 -7.90
C LEU A 34 -0.50 4.42 -7.39
N ARG A 35 0.47 4.65 -8.27
CA ARG A 35 1.88 4.67 -7.85
C ARG A 35 2.10 5.75 -6.80
N GLN A 36 1.54 6.95 -7.00
CA GLN A 36 1.67 8.05 -6.05
C GLN A 36 1.09 7.70 -4.68
N ALA A 37 -0.15 7.19 -4.66
CA ALA A 37 -0.80 6.79 -3.41
C ALA A 37 -0.01 5.69 -2.70
N THR A 38 0.58 4.77 -3.46
CA THR A 38 1.39 3.68 -2.92
C THR A 38 2.65 4.21 -2.24
N ILE A 39 3.35 5.15 -2.87
CA ILE A 39 4.55 5.75 -2.29
C ILE A 39 4.22 6.43 -0.95
N HIS A 40 3.21 7.29 -0.95
CA HIS A 40 2.83 8.01 0.27
C HIS A 40 2.32 7.05 1.35
N GLY A 41 1.45 6.12 0.97
CA GLY A 41 0.88 5.16 1.91
C GLY A 41 1.93 4.26 2.55
N VAL A 42 2.88 3.74 1.77
CA VAL A 42 3.96 2.88 2.29
C VAL A 42 4.87 3.65 3.24
N ARG A 43 5.27 4.87 2.87
CA ARG A 43 6.12 5.71 3.72
C ARG A 43 5.44 6.00 5.06
N LEU A 44 4.16 6.34 5.03
CA LEU A 44 3.38 6.61 6.24
C LEU A 44 3.24 5.36 7.11
N ALA A 45 2.92 4.22 6.50
CA ALA A 45 2.83 2.96 7.24
C ALA A 45 4.14 2.60 7.91
N ASN A 46 5.27 2.76 7.20
CA ASN A 46 6.59 2.47 7.75
C ASN A 46 7.00 3.41 8.88
N ALA A 47 6.38 4.59 8.95
CA ALA A 47 6.60 5.56 10.03
C ALA A 47 5.63 5.36 11.19
N GLY A 48 4.72 4.38 11.11
CA GLY A 48 3.70 4.16 12.14
C GLY A 48 2.49 5.09 12.03
N GLU A 49 2.40 5.89 10.97
CA GLU A 49 1.28 6.78 10.70
C GLU A 49 0.19 6.03 9.96
N TYR A 50 -0.40 5.04 10.64
CA TYR A 50 -1.31 4.08 10.01
C TYR A 50 -2.64 4.67 9.56
N HIS A 51 -3.17 5.64 10.30
CA HIS A 51 -4.43 6.30 9.94
C HIS A 51 -4.28 7.04 8.60
N GLU A 52 -3.20 7.80 8.48
CA GLU A 52 -2.90 8.57 7.26
C GLU A 52 -2.58 7.63 6.10
N ALA A 53 -1.87 6.53 6.36
CA ALA A 53 -1.60 5.51 5.34
C ALA A 53 -2.90 4.90 4.81
N HIS A 54 -3.81 4.56 5.72
CA HIS A 54 -5.14 4.05 5.39
C HIS A 54 -5.86 4.99 4.41
N ASP A 55 -5.85 6.28 4.72
CA ASP A 55 -6.54 7.27 3.90
C ASP A 55 -5.97 7.36 2.49
N CYS A 56 -4.64 7.26 2.35
CA CYS A 56 -3.99 7.28 1.04
C CYS A 56 -4.45 6.12 0.15
N PHE A 57 -4.49 4.93 0.69
CA PHE A 57 -4.89 3.75 -0.07
C PHE A 57 -6.40 3.74 -0.35
N GLU A 58 -7.21 4.11 0.64
CA GLU A 58 -8.67 4.11 0.51
C GLU A 58 -9.13 5.14 -0.53
N ASP A 59 -8.59 6.35 -0.49
CA ASP A 59 -8.96 7.39 -1.45
C ASP A 59 -8.73 6.95 -2.88
N GLU A 60 -7.60 6.28 -3.14
CA GLU A 60 -7.26 5.85 -4.49
C GLU A 60 -8.14 4.70 -5.00
N TRP A 61 -8.61 3.81 -4.13
CA TRP A 61 -9.34 2.62 -4.59
C TRP A 61 -10.65 2.95 -5.31
N PHE A 62 -11.24 4.11 -5.06
CA PHE A 62 -12.48 4.52 -5.73
C PHE A 62 -12.30 4.74 -7.23
N ASN A 63 -11.07 4.83 -7.70
CA ASN A 63 -10.77 4.99 -9.13
C ASN A 63 -10.93 3.69 -9.91
N TYR A 64 -11.09 2.54 -9.25
CA TYR A 64 -11.04 1.24 -9.91
C TYR A 64 -12.31 0.43 -9.67
N GLY A 65 -12.70 -0.36 -10.68
CA GLY A 65 -13.87 -1.20 -10.60
C GLY A 65 -13.66 -2.44 -9.75
N ASN A 66 -14.77 -3.01 -9.26
CA ASN A 66 -14.74 -4.27 -8.52
C ASN A 66 -14.15 -5.39 -9.38
N GLY A 67 -13.33 -6.24 -8.77
CA GLY A 67 -12.70 -7.36 -9.45
C GLY A 67 -11.40 -6.99 -10.14
N THR A 68 -11.02 -5.71 -10.18
CA THR A 68 -9.72 -5.33 -10.74
C THR A 68 -8.61 -5.61 -9.74
N MET A 69 -7.42 -5.90 -10.27
CA MET A 69 -6.23 -6.13 -9.48
C MET A 69 -5.84 -4.88 -8.68
N GLU A 70 -6.00 -3.70 -9.29
CA GLU A 70 -5.72 -2.42 -8.67
C GLU A 70 -6.56 -2.21 -7.42
N LYS A 71 -7.86 -2.43 -7.52
CA LYS A 71 -8.75 -2.27 -6.37
C LYS A 71 -8.45 -3.28 -5.28
N SER A 72 -8.21 -4.53 -5.64
CA SER A 72 -7.89 -5.58 -4.69
C SER A 72 -6.59 -5.28 -3.93
N PHE A 73 -5.57 -4.81 -4.63
CA PHE A 73 -4.31 -4.38 -4.01
C PHE A 73 -4.55 -3.26 -2.99
N LEU A 74 -5.28 -2.22 -3.41
CA LEU A 74 -5.54 -1.07 -2.54
C LEU A 74 -6.39 -1.45 -1.33
N GLN A 75 -7.39 -2.33 -1.52
CA GLN A 75 -8.18 -2.84 -0.40
C GLN A 75 -7.31 -3.62 0.58
N GLY A 76 -6.39 -4.44 0.08
CA GLY A 76 -5.45 -5.16 0.92
C GLY A 76 -4.56 -4.23 1.73
N MET A 77 -3.97 -3.23 1.08
CA MET A 77 -3.11 -2.24 1.73
C MET A 77 -3.89 -1.41 2.77
N THR A 78 -5.13 -1.05 2.45
CA THR A 78 -6.00 -0.33 3.37
C THR A 78 -6.26 -1.16 4.63
N GLN A 79 -6.53 -2.45 4.48
CA GLN A 79 -6.79 -3.33 5.61
C GLN A 79 -5.54 -3.55 6.48
N VAL A 80 -4.35 -3.60 5.88
CA VAL A 80 -3.10 -3.66 6.63
C VAL A 80 -2.96 -2.43 7.52
N ALA A 81 -3.14 -1.25 6.95
CA ALA A 81 -3.04 0.01 7.70
C ALA A 81 -4.09 0.07 8.82
N ALA A 82 -5.34 -0.28 8.49
CA ALA A 82 -6.44 -0.27 9.46
C ALA A 82 -6.19 -1.27 10.61
N GLY A 83 -5.71 -2.47 10.31
CA GLY A 83 -5.40 -3.49 11.31
C GLY A 83 -4.27 -3.07 12.23
N ALA A 84 -3.21 -2.52 11.66
CA ALA A 84 -2.09 -1.98 12.44
C ALA A 84 -2.57 -0.86 13.37
N TYR A 85 -3.43 0.01 12.87
CA TYR A 85 -3.99 1.10 13.68
C TYR A 85 -4.84 0.58 14.85
N LYS A 86 -5.65 -0.46 14.61
CA LYS A 86 -6.45 -1.07 15.69
C LYS A 86 -5.58 -1.57 16.83
N TYR A 87 -4.45 -2.16 16.51
CA TYR A 87 -3.53 -2.66 17.53
C TYR A 87 -2.75 -1.55 18.21
N THR A 88 -2.08 -0.70 17.42
CA THR A 88 -1.17 0.32 17.97
C THR A 88 -1.93 1.49 18.62
N GLY A 89 -3.11 1.83 18.11
CA GLY A 89 -3.91 2.94 18.63
C GLY A 89 -4.90 2.54 19.70
N PHE A 90 -5.39 1.29 19.69
CA PHE A 90 -6.51 0.87 20.55
C PHE A 90 -6.24 -0.45 21.26
N ASP A 91 -5.04 -1.01 21.14
CA ASP A 91 -4.68 -2.30 21.74
C ASP A 91 -5.69 -3.41 21.40
N ASN A 92 -6.21 -3.38 20.17
CA ASN A 92 -7.26 -4.29 19.72
C ASN A 92 -6.68 -5.40 18.82
N SER A 93 -6.19 -6.47 19.45
CA SER A 93 -5.63 -7.63 18.75
C SER A 93 -6.65 -8.33 17.87
N ALA A 94 -7.89 -8.45 18.34
CA ALA A 94 -8.96 -9.11 17.59
C ALA A 94 -9.28 -8.34 16.32
N GLY A 95 -9.31 -7.01 16.40
CA GLY A 95 -9.51 -6.14 15.24
C GLY A 95 -8.38 -6.26 14.23
N LEU A 96 -7.14 -6.31 14.70
CA LEU A 96 -5.98 -6.53 13.85
C LEU A 96 -6.09 -7.85 13.11
N ARG A 97 -6.36 -8.94 13.82
CA ARG A 97 -6.46 -10.28 13.20
C ARG A 97 -7.52 -10.33 12.12
N LYS A 98 -8.68 -9.74 12.39
CA LYS A 98 -9.79 -9.72 11.42
C LYS A 98 -9.41 -8.95 10.16
N LEU A 99 -8.80 -7.77 10.32
CA LEU A 99 -8.41 -6.93 9.20
C LEU A 99 -7.23 -7.52 8.42
N PHE A 100 -6.27 -8.14 9.11
CA PHE A 100 -5.14 -8.80 8.46
C PHE A 100 -5.58 -10.08 7.72
N ASP A 101 -6.58 -10.79 8.24
CA ASP A 101 -7.19 -11.91 7.53
C ASP A 101 -7.80 -11.44 6.21
N SER A 102 -8.55 -10.34 6.26
CA SER A 102 -9.13 -9.70 5.07
C SER A 102 -8.03 -9.25 4.09
N ALA A 103 -6.98 -8.60 4.60
CA ALA A 103 -5.85 -8.14 3.78
C ALA A 103 -5.19 -9.29 3.05
N HIS A 104 -4.96 -10.40 3.73
CA HIS A 104 -4.35 -11.60 3.13
C HIS A 104 -5.17 -12.07 1.94
N GLY A 105 -6.49 -12.12 2.09
CA GLY A 105 -7.39 -12.52 1.02
C GLY A 105 -7.32 -11.59 -0.19
N TYR A 106 -7.32 -10.28 0.05
CA TYR A 106 -7.22 -9.30 -1.03
C TYR A 106 -5.89 -9.37 -1.78
N LEU A 107 -4.80 -9.63 -1.08
CA LEU A 107 -3.46 -9.64 -1.66
C LEU A 107 -3.07 -10.99 -2.29
N GLU A 108 -3.85 -12.03 -2.05
CA GLU A 108 -3.51 -13.40 -2.50
C GLU A 108 -3.34 -13.50 -4.01
N GLY A 109 -4.19 -12.83 -4.79
CA GLY A 109 -4.13 -12.87 -6.25
C GLY A 109 -3.24 -11.81 -6.89
N ILE A 110 -2.55 -11.00 -6.09
CA ILE A 110 -1.70 -9.93 -6.59
C ILE A 110 -0.30 -10.50 -6.88
N PRO A 111 0.37 -10.06 -7.96
CA PRO A 111 1.74 -10.52 -8.25
C PRO A 111 2.70 -10.27 -7.07
N ASP A 112 3.79 -11.04 -7.00
CA ASP A 112 4.76 -10.94 -5.92
C ASP A 112 5.37 -9.55 -5.78
N GLN A 113 5.42 -8.79 -6.88
CA GLN A 113 5.76 -7.38 -6.92
C GLN A 113 4.62 -6.64 -7.59
N PHE A 114 4.23 -5.49 -7.06
CA PHE A 114 3.16 -4.70 -7.66
C PHE A 114 3.38 -3.22 -7.33
N TYR A 115 3.52 -2.40 -8.35
CA TYR A 115 3.78 -0.95 -8.21
C TYR A 115 4.98 -0.65 -7.29
N GLY A 116 5.94 -1.56 -7.26
CA GLY A 116 7.15 -1.44 -6.45
C GLY A 116 7.07 -2.05 -5.06
N VAL A 117 5.89 -2.47 -4.62
CA VAL A 117 5.70 -3.13 -3.32
C VAL A 117 6.07 -4.60 -3.42
N ALA A 118 6.84 -5.11 -2.45
CA ALA A 118 7.14 -6.53 -2.32
C ALA A 118 5.95 -7.25 -1.68
N VAL A 119 4.94 -7.58 -2.51
CA VAL A 119 3.66 -8.12 -2.04
C VAL A 119 3.84 -9.51 -1.44
N ALA A 120 4.69 -10.35 -1.99
CA ALA A 120 4.93 -11.70 -1.45
C ALA A 120 5.49 -11.62 -0.02
N ALA A 121 6.47 -10.75 0.21
CA ALA A 121 7.03 -10.55 1.54
C ALA A 121 5.98 -9.99 2.50
N LEU A 122 5.15 -9.08 2.03
CA LEU A 122 4.08 -8.52 2.85
C LEU A 122 3.05 -9.59 3.23
N ARG A 123 2.69 -10.49 2.31
CA ARG A 123 1.78 -11.60 2.63
C ARG A 123 2.35 -12.49 3.75
N ASP A 124 3.65 -12.76 3.70
CA ASP A 124 4.31 -13.56 4.73
C ASP A 124 4.29 -12.84 6.09
N ASP A 125 4.55 -11.54 6.10
CA ASP A 125 4.49 -10.72 7.30
C ASP A 125 3.08 -10.68 7.89
N ILE A 126 2.07 -10.53 7.05
CA ILE A 126 0.65 -10.53 7.46
C ILE A 126 0.33 -11.84 8.17
N GLU A 127 0.75 -12.97 7.61
CA GLU A 127 0.50 -14.28 8.20
C GLU A 127 1.16 -14.41 9.56
N ALA A 128 2.43 -14.02 9.69
CA ALA A 128 3.15 -14.06 10.95
C ALA A 128 2.48 -13.17 12.02
N ILE A 129 2.06 -11.97 11.64
CA ILE A 129 1.43 -11.01 12.54
C ILE A 129 0.06 -11.50 13.00
N ARG A 130 -0.68 -12.21 12.16
CA ARG A 130 -1.97 -12.80 12.54
C ARG A 130 -1.82 -13.76 13.75
N TYR A 131 -0.70 -14.50 13.80
CA TYR A 131 -0.40 -15.40 14.90
C TYR A 131 0.21 -14.68 16.10
N ASN A 132 0.94 -13.59 15.86
CA ASN A 132 1.57 -12.80 16.89
C ASN A 132 1.40 -11.30 16.59
N PRO A 133 0.26 -10.70 16.99
CA PRO A 133 -0.05 -9.29 16.67
C PRO A 133 1.00 -8.30 17.12
N GLN A 134 1.77 -8.61 18.17
CA GLN A 134 2.82 -7.72 18.65
C GLN A 134 3.88 -7.46 17.57
N GLN A 135 4.07 -8.38 16.63
CA GLN A 135 5.05 -8.22 15.55
C GLN A 135 4.69 -7.08 14.60
N VAL A 136 3.45 -6.57 14.64
CA VAL A 136 3.07 -5.42 13.81
C VAL A 136 3.93 -4.19 14.10
N GLU A 137 4.44 -4.08 15.31
CA GLU A 137 5.31 -2.96 15.72
C GLU A 137 6.62 -2.93 14.93
N SER A 138 7.02 -4.08 14.37
CA SER A 138 8.24 -4.21 13.56
C SER A 138 7.94 -4.27 12.07
N LEU A 139 6.67 -4.15 11.66
CA LEU A 139 6.31 -4.26 10.26
C LEU A 139 6.92 -3.13 9.44
N GLN A 140 7.63 -3.50 8.38
CA GLN A 140 8.14 -2.57 7.39
C GLN A 140 7.78 -3.10 6.01
N ILE A 141 7.23 -2.25 5.17
CA ILE A 141 6.80 -2.61 3.82
C ILE A 141 7.89 -2.18 2.85
N ALA A 142 8.39 -3.12 2.05
CA ALA A 142 9.41 -2.82 1.06
C ALA A 142 8.78 -2.14 -0.16
N LEU A 143 9.39 -1.04 -0.58
CA LEU A 143 9.04 -0.31 -1.80
C LEU A 143 10.32 -0.08 -2.59
N ASP A 144 10.35 -0.53 -3.84
CA ASP A 144 11.51 -0.40 -4.72
C ASP A 144 12.78 -1.04 -4.11
N GLY A 145 12.61 -2.11 -3.32
CA GLY A 145 13.71 -2.80 -2.66
C GLY A 145 14.25 -2.12 -1.42
N ARG A 146 13.55 -1.12 -0.90
CA ARG A 146 13.95 -0.34 0.28
C ARG A 146 12.81 -0.26 1.27
N TYR A 147 13.08 0.28 2.46
CA TYR A 147 12.08 0.51 3.50
C TYR A 147 11.98 2.02 3.77
N PRO A 148 11.33 2.78 2.87
CA PRO A 148 11.26 4.23 3.06
C PRO A 148 10.36 4.60 4.23
N THR A 149 10.65 5.73 4.87
CA THR A 149 9.84 6.25 5.96
C THR A 149 9.25 7.60 5.58
N ALA A 150 8.25 8.05 6.34
CA ALA A 150 7.50 9.26 6.03
C ALA A 150 8.36 10.52 6.09
N ARG A 151 8.03 11.44 5.19
CA ARG A 151 8.52 12.81 5.14
C ARG A 151 7.35 13.75 5.37
N GLU A 152 7.63 15.00 5.59
CA GLU A 152 6.60 16.03 5.77
C GLU A 152 5.62 16.06 4.60
N GLU A 153 6.11 15.89 3.38
CA GLU A 153 5.28 15.86 2.17
C GLU A 153 4.23 14.74 2.18
N ASP A 154 4.53 13.61 2.81
CA ASP A 154 3.61 12.49 2.88
C ASP A 154 2.41 12.81 3.78
N LEU A 155 2.64 13.46 4.91
CA LEU A 155 1.58 13.93 5.79
C LEU A 155 0.75 15.02 5.11
N GLY A 156 1.40 15.90 4.36
CA GLY A 156 0.71 16.93 3.58
C GLY A 156 -0.18 16.33 2.51
N TYR A 157 0.27 15.28 1.84
CA TYR A 157 -0.53 14.57 0.85
C TYR A 157 -1.79 13.98 1.51
N ALA A 158 -1.63 13.26 2.61
CA ALA A 158 -2.76 12.66 3.31
C ALA A 158 -3.77 13.73 3.78
N ALA A 159 -3.27 14.85 4.29
CA ALA A 159 -4.12 15.95 4.76
C ALA A 159 -4.88 16.64 3.63
N SER A 160 -4.39 16.55 2.38
CA SER A 160 -5.03 17.16 1.22
C SER A 160 -6.13 16.31 0.60
N LEU A 161 -6.30 15.06 1.02
CA LEU A 161 -7.31 14.16 0.48
C LEU A 161 -8.72 14.61 0.89
N PRO A 162 -9.72 14.48 -0.01
CA PRO A 162 -11.09 14.88 0.26
C PRO A 162 -11.78 14.06 1.35
#